data_d4868b3f8587ef744a5dd2ad68309198
#
_entry.id   d4868b3f8587ef744a5dd2ad68309198
#
_cell.length_a   1.000
_cell.length_b   1.000
_cell.length_c   1.000
_cell.angle_alpha   90.00
_cell.angle_beta   90.00
_cell.angle_gamma   90.00
#
_symmetry.space_group_name_H-M   'P 1'
#
loop_
_entity.id
_entity.type
_entity.pdbx_description
1 polymer ?
#
loop_
_entity_poly.entity_id
_entity_poly.type
_entity_poly.pdbx_seq_one_letter_code
_entity_poly.pdbx_strand_id
1 'polypeptide(L)'
;PGGFAEGANKTKLFKHVWANDIDERACETFKLHHPECKVIPGDVNKIFLKKEAKNLEKIDGLLFGFPCNDFSLVGKKTKLEGDFGGLYKAAVKTLKYFQPKFFIAENVTAISPINKKNENSEVYKNFLKIMSDLASASDYGYKVYADRFKFEEYGVPQSRHRMILVGYKGDFFEKNKVNYIKPKKLFESANDFITCKTALEEGVPGTKQSPLSLKKAANQELTKHSKDVLLRLENTKEGQNVWDLEDKFGLPGVTKARMSHIYKKLDSTRPSYTVTGSGGGGTHVYHYKENRALTNRERARLQTFDDSYEFKGSKEEVRKQIGMAVPVLAAKHILKAVYKSLKKNKESVKSHHDWMIDPFGKTLNFTGQAKLNNENQMDFNF
;
A
#
# COMPACT_ATOMS: atom_id res chain seq x y z
N PRO A 1 10.10 -3.81 2.79
CA PRO A 1 9.97 -4.77 3.91
C PRO A 1 9.16 -6.02 3.56
N GLY A 2 8.72 -6.24 2.32
CA GLY A 2 8.21 -7.52 1.84
C GLY A 2 6.70 -7.74 1.90
N GLY A 3 5.84 -6.76 2.07
CA GLY A 3 4.39 -7.00 2.12
C GLY A 3 3.82 -7.69 0.87
N PHE A 4 4.22 -7.27 -0.33
CA PHE A 4 3.89 -7.99 -1.56
C PHE A 4 4.50 -9.41 -1.58
N ALA A 5 5.75 -9.55 -1.15
CA ALA A 5 6.45 -10.84 -1.16
C ALA A 5 5.79 -11.84 -0.20
N GLU A 6 5.42 -11.42 1.00
CA GLU A 6 4.68 -12.27 1.94
C GLU A 6 3.29 -12.64 1.40
N GLY A 7 2.61 -11.69 0.73
CA GLY A 7 1.38 -11.99 0.03
C GLY A 7 1.57 -13.07 -1.04
N ALA A 8 2.65 -12.99 -1.81
CA ALA A 8 3.02 -13.99 -2.81
C ALA A 8 3.33 -15.35 -2.18
N ASN A 9 4.13 -15.39 -1.10
CA ASN A 9 4.41 -16.62 -0.34
C ASN A 9 3.14 -17.30 0.16
N LYS A 10 2.18 -16.53 0.68
CA LYS A 10 0.89 -17.07 1.13
C LYS A 10 0.05 -17.66 -0.01
N THR A 11 0.34 -17.33 -1.27
CA THR A 11 -0.32 -17.96 -2.42
C THR A 11 0.32 -19.28 -2.82
N LYS A 12 1.61 -19.46 -2.57
CA LYS A 12 2.46 -20.58 -3.07
C LYS A 12 2.52 -20.67 -4.61
N LEU A 13 2.28 -19.56 -5.32
CA LEU A 13 2.19 -19.51 -6.78
C LEU A 13 3.35 -18.78 -7.44
N PHE A 14 4.17 -18.08 -6.65
CA PHE A 14 5.26 -17.23 -7.13
C PHE A 14 6.55 -17.52 -6.38
N LYS A 15 7.68 -17.38 -7.08
CA LYS A 15 9.03 -17.42 -6.53
C LYS A 15 9.65 -16.03 -6.62
N HIS A 16 10.29 -15.59 -5.55
CA HIS A 16 11.06 -14.34 -5.55
C HIS A 16 12.46 -14.61 -6.14
N VAL A 17 12.83 -13.84 -7.14
CA VAL A 17 14.11 -13.99 -7.82
C VAL A 17 15.11 -12.97 -7.31
N TRP A 18 14.74 -11.68 -7.34
CA TRP A 18 15.51 -10.58 -6.79
C TRP A 18 14.59 -9.48 -6.25
N ALA A 19 15.14 -8.67 -5.37
CA ALA A 19 14.46 -7.51 -4.80
C ALA A 19 15.45 -6.35 -4.65
N ASN A 20 14.94 -5.12 -4.74
CA ASN A 20 15.73 -3.92 -4.54
C ASN A 20 14.96 -2.93 -3.65
N ASP A 21 15.64 -2.30 -2.75
CA ASP A 21 15.18 -1.13 -1.99
C ASP A 21 16.38 -0.23 -1.68
N ILE A 22 16.15 1.09 -1.59
CA ILE A 22 17.16 2.04 -1.15
C ILE A 22 17.40 1.97 0.36
N ASP A 23 16.41 1.50 1.11
CA ASP A 23 16.45 1.38 2.57
C ASP A 23 17.13 0.05 2.95
N GLU A 24 18.36 0.14 3.49
CA GLU A 24 19.15 -1.04 3.87
C GLU A 24 18.46 -1.89 4.93
N ARG A 25 17.76 -1.28 5.91
CA ARG A 25 17.04 -2.02 6.94
C ARG A 25 15.84 -2.76 6.38
N ALA A 26 15.17 -2.18 5.38
CA ALA A 26 14.13 -2.88 4.63
C ALA A 26 14.70 -4.08 3.85
N CYS A 27 15.91 -3.96 3.30
CA CYS A 27 16.63 -5.05 2.65
C CYS A 27 17.02 -6.16 3.64
N GLU A 28 17.53 -5.82 4.82
CA GLU A 28 17.85 -6.78 5.88
C GLU A 28 16.60 -7.54 6.34
N THR A 29 15.50 -6.83 6.60
CA THR A 29 14.20 -7.45 6.92
C THR A 29 13.77 -8.41 5.82
N PHE A 30 13.83 -7.97 4.57
CA PHE A 30 13.45 -8.80 3.43
C PHE A 30 14.32 -10.06 3.32
N LYS A 31 15.64 -9.93 3.42
CA LYS A 31 16.61 -11.03 3.34
C LYS A 31 16.38 -12.08 4.43
N LEU A 32 16.00 -11.65 5.65
CA LEU A 32 15.71 -12.56 6.76
C LEU A 32 14.58 -13.54 6.43
N HIS A 33 13.55 -13.08 5.71
CA HIS A 33 12.36 -13.88 5.41
C HIS A 33 12.36 -14.51 4.01
N HIS A 34 13.28 -14.06 3.14
CA HIS A 34 13.43 -14.56 1.78
C HIS A 34 14.91 -14.84 1.48
N PRO A 35 15.55 -15.80 2.19
CA PRO A 35 16.99 -16.05 2.08
C PRO A 35 17.43 -16.44 0.67
N GLU A 36 16.57 -17.09 -0.10
CA GLU A 36 16.83 -17.49 -1.48
C GLU A 36 16.74 -16.35 -2.49
N CYS A 37 16.19 -15.20 -2.10
CA CYS A 37 16.04 -14.06 -2.98
C CYS A 37 17.33 -13.23 -3.01
N LYS A 38 17.79 -12.85 -4.22
CA LYS A 38 18.91 -11.91 -4.36
C LYS A 38 18.45 -10.50 -3.99
N VAL A 39 18.85 -10.02 -2.82
CA VAL A 39 18.50 -8.66 -2.35
C VAL A 39 19.63 -7.69 -2.71
N ILE A 40 19.27 -6.56 -3.32
CA ILE A 40 20.18 -5.54 -3.83
C ILE A 40 19.86 -4.22 -3.14
N PRO A 41 20.59 -3.84 -2.09
CA PRO A 41 20.43 -2.53 -1.47
C PRO A 41 20.87 -1.39 -2.39
N GLY A 42 20.17 -0.26 -2.35
CA GLY A 42 20.57 0.96 -3.02
C GLY A 42 19.61 1.46 -4.09
N ASP A 43 19.99 2.56 -4.71
CA ASP A 43 19.19 3.23 -5.75
C ASP A 43 19.06 2.36 -7.00
N VAL A 44 17.81 2.04 -7.34
CA VAL A 44 17.46 1.23 -8.51
C VAL A 44 18.04 1.78 -9.82
N ASN A 45 18.18 3.09 -9.96
CA ASN A 45 18.78 3.68 -11.15
C ASN A 45 20.25 3.28 -11.32
N LYS A 46 20.98 3.09 -10.21
CA LYS A 46 22.39 2.70 -10.23
C LYS A 46 22.60 1.25 -10.66
N ILE A 47 21.61 0.38 -10.48
CA ILE A 47 21.66 -1.03 -10.92
C ILE A 47 21.89 -1.10 -12.43
N PHE A 48 21.20 -0.26 -13.19
CA PHE A 48 21.34 -0.19 -14.65
C PHE A 48 22.66 0.46 -15.08
N LEU A 49 23.11 1.50 -14.35
CA LEU A 49 24.38 2.18 -14.63
C LEU A 49 25.59 1.27 -14.41
N LYS A 50 25.58 0.47 -13.36
CA LYS A 50 26.68 -0.45 -12.99
C LYS A 50 26.68 -1.75 -13.77
N LYS A 51 25.82 -1.92 -14.77
CA LYS A 51 25.64 -3.19 -15.53
C LYS A 51 25.23 -4.39 -14.66
N GLU A 52 24.87 -4.17 -13.39
CA GLU A 52 24.42 -5.23 -12.48
C GLU A 52 23.14 -5.91 -13.00
N ALA A 53 22.29 -5.17 -13.69
CA ALA A 53 21.08 -5.69 -14.31
C ALA A 53 21.34 -6.87 -15.26
N LYS A 54 22.51 -6.92 -15.91
CA LYS A 54 22.90 -8.04 -16.81
C LYS A 54 23.06 -9.37 -16.08
N ASN A 55 23.37 -9.30 -14.78
CA ASN A 55 23.60 -10.47 -13.92
C ASN A 55 22.36 -10.86 -13.11
N LEU A 56 21.22 -10.22 -13.37
CA LEU A 56 19.95 -10.58 -12.75
C LEU A 56 19.18 -11.58 -13.62
N GLU A 57 18.58 -12.55 -12.96
CA GLU A 57 17.71 -13.51 -13.62
C GLU A 57 16.52 -12.82 -14.29
N LYS A 58 16.07 -13.37 -15.41
CA LYS A 58 14.81 -12.97 -16.06
C LYS A 58 13.64 -13.21 -15.11
N ILE A 59 12.65 -12.35 -15.20
CA ILE A 59 11.45 -12.38 -14.37
C ILE A 59 10.19 -12.50 -15.22
N ASP A 60 9.21 -13.24 -14.73
CA ASP A 60 7.87 -13.31 -15.33
C ASP A 60 6.99 -12.14 -14.89
N GLY A 61 7.24 -11.58 -13.72
CA GLY A 61 6.48 -10.47 -13.16
C GLY A 61 7.33 -9.49 -12.36
N LEU A 62 6.95 -8.20 -12.38
CA LEU A 62 7.56 -7.13 -11.58
C LEU A 62 6.53 -6.55 -10.62
N LEU A 63 6.88 -6.48 -9.34
CA LEU A 63 6.07 -5.85 -8.28
C LEU A 63 6.79 -4.62 -7.78
N PHE A 64 6.14 -3.47 -7.74
CA PHE A 64 6.76 -2.24 -7.25
C PHE A 64 5.74 -1.25 -6.66
N GLY A 65 6.19 -0.46 -5.69
CA GLY A 65 5.52 0.75 -5.25
C GLY A 65 6.41 1.95 -5.59
N PHE A 66 5.82 3.06 -5.96
CA PHE A 66 6.56 4.30 -6.21
C PHE A 66 5.99 5.43 -5.35
N PRO A 67 6.82 6.31 -4.79
CA PRO A 67 6.36 7.39 -3.93
C PRO A 67 5.50 8.40 -4.70
N CYS A 68 4.51 8.96 -4.00
CA CYS A 68 3.58 9.94 -4.55
C CYS A 68 3.86 11.38 -4.03
N ASN A 69 5.01 11.62 -3.44
CA ASN A 69 5.30 12.88 -2.74
C ASN A 69 5.07 14.12 -3.60
N ASP A 70 5.24 14.00 -4.92
CA ASP A 70 5.02 15.09 -5.87
C ASP A 70 3.54 15.26 -6.30
N PHE A 71 2.69 14.30 -5.94
CA PHE A 71 1.26 14.29 -6.26
C PHE A 71 0.37 14.56 -5.04
N SER A 72 0.94 14.64 -3.82
CA SER A 72 0.15 14.82 -2.62
C SER A 72 -0.36 16.26 -2.50
N LEU A 73 -1.61 16.41 -2.07
CA LEU A 73 -2.24 17.70 -1.79
C LEU A 73 -1.55 18.48 -0.64
N VAL A 74 -0.70 17.81 0.14
CA VAL A 74 0.02 18.35 1.32
C VAL A 74 1.47 18.72 0.98
N GLY A 75 2.05 18.15 -0.09
CA GLY A 75 3.39 18.52 -0.58
C GLY A 75 3.37 19.85 -1.33
N LYS A 76 4.49 20.60 -1.30
CA LYS A 76 4.69 21.70 -2.26
C LYS A 76 4.41 21.13 -3.65
N LYS A 77 3.51 21.76 -4.42
CA LYS A 77 3.13 21.39 -5.80
C LYS A 77 4.36 21.43 -6.70
N THR A 78 5.25 20.47 -6.56
CA THR A 78 6.39 20.27 -7.45
C THR A 78 5.91 19.41 -8.61
N LYS A 79 6.23 19.83 -9.83
CA LYS A 79 5.88 19.16 -11.08
C LYS A 79 6.51 17.77 -11.13
N LEU A 80 6.06 16.90 -12.04
CA LEU A 80 6.64 15.57 -12.37
C LEU A 80 8.18 15.54 -12.52
N GLU A 81 8.83 16.67 -12.53
CA GLU A 81 10.28 16.88 -12.67
C GLU A 81 11.00 16.97 -11.31
N GLY A 82 10.28 16.93 -10.16
CA GLY A 82 10.89 16.89 -8.84
C GLY A 82 11.62 15.56 -8.56
N ASP A 83 12.50 15.54 -7.53
CA ASP A 83 13.38 14.41 -7.20
C ASP A 83 12.66 13.06 -7.03
N PHE A 84 11.38 13.04 -6.66
CA PHE A 84 10.56 11.85 -6.46
C PHE A 84 9.64 11.51 -7.63
N GLY A 85 9.22 12.49 -8.46
CA GLY A 85 8.41 12.26 -9.67
C GLY A 85 9.12 11.41 -10.72
N GLY A 86 10.44 11.30 -10.60
CA GLY A 86 11.29 10.44 -11.43
C GLY A 86 11.31 8.95 -11.07
N LEU A 87 10.85 8.55 -9.87
CA LEU A 87 11.05 7.16 -9.41
C LEU A 87 10.18 6.12 -10.14
N TYR A 88 8.99 6.49 -10.63
CA TYR A 88 8.24 5.58 -11.50
C TYR A 88 8.99 5.32 -12.83
N LYS A 89 9.83 6.27 -13.27
CA LYS A 89 10.69 6.10 -14.47
C LYS A 89 11.71 4.98 -14.30
N ALA A 90 12.16 4.70 -13.06
CA ALA A 90 13.01 3.56 -12.78
C ALA A 90 12.26 2.24 -13.00
N ALA A 91 10.98 2.17 -12.62
CA ALA A 91 10.13 1.02 -12.94
C ALA A 91 9.92 0.88 -14.44
N VAL A 92 9.68 1.98 -15.18
CA VAL A 92 9.61 1.97 -16.65
C VAL A 92 10.89 1.44 -17.29
N LYS A 93 12.08 1.86 -16.81
CA LYS A 93 13.38 1.33 -17.27
C LYS A 93 13.51 -0.18 -16.98
N THR A 94 13.08 -0.61 -15.78
CA THR A 94 13.09 -2.02 -15.40
C THR A 94 12.17 -2.86 -16.29
N LEU A 95 10.97 -2.37 -16.58
CA LEU A 95 10.02 -3.01 -17.50
C LEU A 95 10.60 -3.11 -18.93
N LYS A 96 11.20 -2.04 -19.44
CA LYS A 96 11.85 -2.04 -20.77
C LYS A 96 13.00 -3.06 -20.86
N TYR A 97 13.76 -3.20 -19.78
CA TYR A 97 14.92 -4.10 -19.77
C TYR A 97 14.52 -5.57 -19.65
N PHE A 98 13.66 -5.92 -18.69
CA PHE A 98 13.28 -7.30 -18.40
C PHE A 98 12.06 -7.79 -19.18
N GLN A 99 11.22 -6.90 -19.66
CA GLN A 99 9.98 -7.19 -20.42
C GLN A 99 9.14 -8.32 -19.81
N PRO A 100 8.82 -8.27 -18.48
CA PRO A 100 8.07 -9.33 -17.82
C PRO A 100 6.66 -9.48 -18.42
N LYS A 101 6.07 -10.67 -18.27
CA LYS A 101 4.71 -10.97 -18.76
C LYS A 101 3.65 -10.09 -18.12
N PHE A 102 3.89 -9.69 -16.85
CA PHE A 102 2.99 -8.78 -16.12
C PHE A 102 3.77 -7.90 -15.14
N PHE A 103 3.13 -6.84 -14.71
CA PHE A 103 3.58 -6.07 -13.55
C PHE A 103 2.41 -5.69 -12.63
N ILE A 104 2.71 -5.40 -11.38
CA ILE A 104 1.79 -4.80 -10.42
C ILE A 104 2.48 -3.59 -9.80
N ALA A 105 1.82 -2.43 -9.87
CA ALA A 105 2.28 -1.20 -9.23
C ALA A 105 1.27 -0.73 -8.17
N GLU A 106 1.76 -0.26 -7.04
CA GLU A 106 0.93 0.30 -5.97
C GLU A 106 1.22 1.77 -5.76
N ASN A 107 0.16 2.54 -5.51
CA ASN A 107 0.29 3.93 -5.09
C ASN A 107 -0.95 4.37 -4.28
N VAL A 108 -0.92 5.58 -3.73
CA VAL A 108 -2.09 6.16 -3.09
C VAL A 108 -3.18 6.49 -4.12
N THR A 109 -4.43 6.50 -3.69
CA THR A 109 -5.58 6.81 -4.59
C THR A 109 -5.52 8.22 -5.17
N ALA A 110 -4.86 9.16 -4.50
CA ALA A 110 -4.74 10.55 -4.93
C ALA A 110 -4.01 10.75 -6.27
N ILE A 111 -3.26 9.75 -6.76
CA ILE A 111 -2.61 9.84 -8.08
C ILE A 111 -3.59 9.77 -9.25
N SER A 112 -4.80 9.24 -9.02
CA SER A 112 -5.80 9.05 -10.07
C SER A 112 -6.93 10.07 -9.96
N PRO A 113 -7.48 10.54 -11.08
CA PRO A 113 -8.67 11.37 -11.08
C PRO A 113 -9.87 10.57 -10.54
N ILE A 114 -10.81 11.25 -9.86
CA ILE A 114 -12.00 10.60 -9.30
C ILE A 114 -12.93 10.12 -10.43
N ASN A 115 -13.00 10.88 -11.51
CA ASN A 115 -13.81 10.57 -12.69
C ASN A 115 -13.20 11.22 -13.93
N LYS A 116 -13.80 10.96 -15.11
CA LYS A 116 -13.37 11.53 -16.40
C LYS A 116 -13.67 13.03 -16.55
N LYS A 117 -14.52 13.61 -15.71
CA LYS A 117 -15.03 15.00 -15.89
C LYS A 117 -13.95 16.09 -15.76
N ASN A 118 -12.73 15.76 -15.32
CA ASN A 118 -11.67 16.73 -15.06
C ASN A 118 -10.41 16.44 -15.87
N GLU A 119 -10.55 16.20 -17.18
CA GLU A 119 -9.45 15.87 -18.11
C GLU A 119 -8.38 16.97 -18.20
N ASN A 120 -8.74 18.21 -17.87
CA ASN A 120 -7.82 19.34 -17.86
C ASN A 120 -7.02 19.46 -16.54
N SER A 121 -7.35 18.67 -15.51
CA SER A 121 -6.64 18.72 -14.23
C SER A 121 -5.23 18.17 -14.34
N GLU A 122 -4.31 18.73 -13.55
CA GLU A 122 -2.94 18.21 -13.42
C GLU A 122 -2.92 16.74 -12.97
N VAL A 123 -3.85 16.35 -12.10
CA VAL A 123 -3.99 14.94 -11.64
C VAL A 123 -4.29 14.03 -12.83
N TYR A 124 -5.22 14.41 -13.71
CA TYR A 124 -5.55 13.61 -14.89
C TYR A 124 -4.36 13.52 -15.85
N LYS A 125 -3.71 14.65 -16.18
CA LYS A 125 -2.56 14.70 -17.09
C LYS A 125 -1.39 13.86 -16.57
N ASN A 126 -1.10 13.97 -15.27
CA ASN A 126 -0.03 13.19 -14.62
C ASN A 126 -0.37 11.69 -14.59
N PHE A 127 -1.61 11.33 -14.29
CA PHE A 127 -2.05 9.95 -14.29
C PHE A 127 -2.02 9.36 -15.71
N LEU A 128 -2.51 10.09 -16.71
CA LEU A 128 -2.40 9.69 -18.13
C LEU A 128 -0.95 9.45 -18.53
N LYS A 129 -0.04 10.36 -18.14
CA LYS A 129 1.38 10.21 -18.43
C LYS A 129 1.97 8.94 -17.81
N ILE A 130 1.71 8.69 -16.55
CA ILE A 130 2.18 7.47 -15.85
C ILE A 130 1.64 6.23 -16.56
N MET A 131 0.35 6.19 -16.86
CA MET A 131 -0.29 5.05 -17.53
C MET A 131 0.29 4.84 -18.94
N SER A 132 0.51 5.91 -19.71
CA SER A 132 1.09 5.84 -21.05
C SER A 132 2.55 5.40 -21.05
N ASP A 133 3.36 5.92 -20.10
CA ASP A 133 4.76 5.54 -19.97
C ASP A 133 4.91 4.05 -19.60
N LEU A 134 4.01 3.55 -18.70
CA LEU A 134 3.97 2.13 -18.35
C LEU A 134 3.45 1.27 -19.50
N ALA A 135 2.43 1.73 -20.22
CA ALA A 135 1.88 1.03 -21.38
C ALA A 135 2.92 0.88 -22.50
N SER A 136 3.79 1.87 -22.67
CA SER A 136 4.85 1.87 -23.70
C SER A 136 6.16 1.24 -23.20
N ALA A 137 6.19 0.55 -22.08
CA ALA A 137 7.41 0.06 -21.45
C ALA A 137 7.87 -1.32 -21.93
N SER A 138 7.44 -1.77 -23.11
CA SER A 138 7.99 -2.97 -23.78
C SER A 138 7.86 -2.84 -25.28
N ASP A 139 8.51 -3.73 -26.05
CA ASP A 139 8.46 -3.75 -27.51
C ASP A 139 7.04 -4.00 -28.05
N TYR A 140 6.22 -4.70 -27.29
CA TYR A 140 4.81 -5.00 -27.62
C TYR A 140 3.82 -4.20 -26.76
N GLY A 141 4.31 -3.24 -25.97
CA GLY A 141 3.52 -2.49 -25.00
C GLY A 141 2.95 -3.35 -23.87
N TYR A 142 2.24 -2.67 -22.96
CA TYR A 142 1.44 -3.31 -21.90
C TYR A 142 0.00 -2.83 -21.96
N LYS A 143 -0.95 -3.74 -21.82
CA LYS A 143 -2.32 -3.38 -21.51
C LYS A 143 -2.42 -3.18 -20.01
N VAL A 144 -2.72 -1.96 -19.57
CA VAL A 144 -2.66 -1.56 -18.16
C VAL A 144 -4.06 -1.26 -17.65
N TYR A 145 -4.40 -1.90 -16.55
CA TYR A 145 -5.63 -1.69 -15.78
C TYR A 145 -5.27 -1.01 -14.46
N ALA A 146 -6.08 -0.08 -14.01
CA ALA A 146 -5.90 0.60 -12.75
C ALA A 146 -7.22 0.66 -11.97
N ASP A 147 -7.16 0.22 -10.72
CA ASP A 147 -8.31 0.11 -9.83
C ASP A 147 -8.02 0.67 -8.46
N ARG A 148 -9.04 1.28 -7.87
CA ARG A 148 -9.04 1.64 -6.45
C ARG A 148 -9.44 0.44 -5.62
N PHE A 149 -8.65 0.20 -4.58
CA PHE A 149 -8.87 -0.86 -3.62
C PHE A 149 -9.08 -0.25 -2.23
N LYS A 150 -10.13 -0.67 -1.56
CA LYS A 150 -10.33 -0.51 -0.13
C LYS A 150 -9.89 -1.82 0.51
N PHE A 151 -8.74 -1.83 1.18
CA PHE A 151 -8.16 -3.09 1.65
C PHE A 151 -8.95 -3.75 2.76
N GLU A 152 -9.76 -3.00 3.50
CA GLU A 152 -10.73 -3.53 4.46
C GLU A 152 -11.72 -4.51 3.81
N GLU A 153 -12.08 -4.31 2.56
CA GLU A 153 -12.94 -5.24 1.80
C GLU A 153 -12.28 -6.61 1.53
N TYR A 154 -10.96 -6.71 1.77
CA TYR A 154 -10.13 -7.90 1.53
C TYR A 154 -9.55 -8.50 2.82
N GLY A 155 -10.17 -8.25 3.96
CA GLY A 155 -9.79 -8.83 5.25
C GLY A 155 -8.63 -8.13 5.96
N VAL A 156 -8.30 -6.91 5.56
CA VAL A 156 -7.31 -6.09 6.25
C VAL A 156 -8.02 -5.25 7.32
N PRO A 157 -7.60 -5.31 8.61
CA PRO A 157 -8.24 -4.55 9.69
C PRO A 157 -7.80 -3.07 9.70
N GLN A 158 -7.81 -2.46 8.51
CA GLN A 158 -7.32 -1.10 8.29
C GLN A 158 -7.99 -0.48 7.08
N SER A 159 -8.59 0.71 7.26
CA SER A 159 -9.08 1.55 6.17
C SER A 159 -7.90 2.16 5.42
N ARG A 160 -7.39 1.40 4.46
CA ARG A 160 -6.26 1.77 3.61
C ARG A 160 -6.65 1.67 2.16
N HIS A 161 -6.83 2.81 1.52
CA HIS A 161 -7.23 2.89 0.13
C HIS A 161 -6.01 3.10 -0.76
N ARG A 162 -5.90 2.30 -1.83
CA ARG A 162 -4.76 2.34 -2.75
C ARG A 162 -5.21 2.18 -4.19
N MET A 163 -4.44 2.77 -5.08
CA MET A 163 -4.48 2.53 -6.51
C MET A 163 -3.56 1.35 -6.82
N ILE A 164 -4.10 0.34 -7.46
CA ILE A 164 -3.34 -0.82 -7.96
C ILE A 164 -3.41 -0.79 -9.48
N LEU A 165 -2.24 -0.77 -10.11
CA LEU A 165 -2.09 -0.87 -11.56
C LEU A 165 -1.59 -2.27 -11.89
N VAL A 166 -2.26 -2.94 -12.83
CA VAL A 166 -1.83 -4.26 -13.33
C VAL A 166 -1.64 -4.16 -14.83
N GLY A 167 -0.43 -4.42 -15.30
CA GLY A 167 -0.11 -4.45 -16.72
C GLY A 167 0.19 -5.85 -17.21
N TYR A 168 -0.32 -6.21 -18.38
CA TYR A 168 0.01 -7.45 -19.09
C TYR A 168 0.68 -7.13 -20.41
N LYS A 169 1.81 -7.76 -20.73
CA LYS A 169 2.57 -7.54 -21.95
C LYS A 169 1.71 -7.89 -23.19
N GLY A 170 1.68 -7.01 -24.19
CA GLY A 170 0.75 -7.05 -25.30
C GLY A 170 0.74 -8.36 -26.07
N ASP A 171 1.92 -8.84 -26.53
CA ASP A 171 2.05 -10.12 -27.24
C ASP A 171 1.60 -11.32 -26.40
N PHE A 172 1.92 -11.32 -25.12
CA PHE A 172 1.50 -12.37 -24.18
C PHE A 172 -0.02 -12.29 -23.91
N PHE A 173 -0.57 -11.09 -23.79
CA PHE A 173 -1.97 -10.84 -23.57
C PHE A 173 -2.83 -11.41 -24.71
N GLU A 174 -2.51 -11.06 -25.96
CA GLU A 174 -3.21 -11.51 -27.15
C GLU A 174 -3.07 -13.01 -27.38
N LYS A 175 -1.85 -13.54 -27.37
CA LYS A 175 -1.55 -14.97 -27.59
C LYS A 175 -2.26 -15.88 -26.60
N ASN A 176 -2.39 -15.47 -25.34
CA ASN A 176 -2.96 -16.29 -24.28
C ASN A 176 -4.40 -15.92 -23.95
N LYS A 177 -5.01 -14.97 -24.66
CA LYS A 177 -6.35 -14.46 -24.40
C LYS A 177 -6.54 -14.10 -22.91
N VAL A 178 -5.58 -13.34 -22.38
CA VAL A 178 -5.58 -12.93 -20.98
C VAL A 178 -6.77 -12.03 -20.71
N ASN A 179 -7.51 -12.32 -19.64
CA ASN A 179 -8.59 -11.46 -19.17
C ASN A 179 -8.18 -10.87 -17.81
N TYR A 180 -8.29 -9.55 -17.67
CA TYR A 180 -8.08 -8.94 -16.37
C TYR A 180 -9.15 -9.41 -15.38
N ILE A 181 -8.71 -9.92 -14.24
CA ILE A 181 -9.58 -10.36 -13.15
C ILE A 181 -9.28 -9.50 -11.91
N LYS A 182 -10.24 -8.69 -11.51
CA LYS A 182 -10.20 -8.00 -10.21
C LYS A 182 -10.54 -9.01 -9.12
N PRO A 183 -9.81 -9.06 -8.00
CA PRO A 183 -10.15 -9.98 -6.92
C PRO A 183 -11.55 -9.70 -6.38
N LYS A 184 -12.31 -10.77 -6.10
CA LYS A 184 -13.61 -10.64 -5.45
C LYS A 184 -13.41 -10.15 -4.01
N LYS A 185 -14.22 -9.19 -3.60
CA LYS A 185 -14.26 -8.73 -2.20
C LYS A 185 -14.64 -9.89 -1.28
N LEU A 186 -14.11 -9.89 -0.09
CA LEU A 186 -14.52 -10.82 0.98
C LEU A 186 -15.72 -10.27 1.74
N PHE A 187 -15.79 -8.96 1.88
CA PHE A 187 -16.83 -8.26 2.62
C PHE A 187 -17.43 -7.15 1.77
N GLU A 188 -18.73 -7.07 1.73
CA GLU A 188 -19.49 -6.04 1.01
C GLU A 188 -20.06 -4.98 1.96
N SER A 189 -20.26 -5.33 3.23
CA SER A 189 -20.78 -4.44 4.27
C SER A 189 -19.67 -4.02 5.23
N ALA A 190 -19.70 -2.76 5.66
CA ALA A 190 -18.77 -2.25 6.67
C ALA A 190 -18.91 -2.96 8.03
N ASN A 191 -20.08 -3.51 8.32
CA ASN A 191 -20.33 -4.26 9.56
C ASN A 191 -19.58 -5.60 9.60
N ASP A 192 -19.16 -6.12 8.44
CA ASP A 192 -18.44 -7.40 8.34
C ASP A 192 -16.92 -7.22 8.36
N PHE A 193 -16.43 -5.98 8.31
CA PHE A 193 -14.98 -5.72 8.27
C PHE A 193 -14.29 -6.17 9.55
N ILE A 194 -13.07 -6.71 9.39
CA ILE A 194 -12.23 -7.09 10.53
C ILE A 194 -11.87 -5.83 11.32
N THR A 195 -12.20 -5.82 12.60
CA THR A 195 -11.96 -4.66 13.49
C THR A 195 -10.51 -4.60 13.94
N CYS A 196 -10.05 -3.43 14.36
CA CYS A 196 -8.73 -3.31 14.95
C CYS A 196 -8.63 -4.09 16.28
N LYS A 197 -9.71 -4.19 17.05
CA LYS A 197 -9.74 -5.01 18.27
C LYS A 197 -9.46 -6.48 17.95
N THR A 198 -10.16 -7.06 16.99
CA THR A 198 -9.90 -8.44 16.54
C THR A 198 -8.42 -8.63 16.17
N ALA A 199 -7.83 -7.71 15.42
CA ALA A 199 -6.42 -7.80 15.03
C ALA A 199 -5.47 -7.73 16.23
N LEU A 200 -5.73 -6.85 17.19
CA LEU A 200 -4.83 -6.61 18.31
C LEU A 200 -4.96 -7.69 19.41
N GLU A 201 -6.15 -8.19 19.67
CA GLU A 201 -6.40 -9.14 20.74
C GLU A 201 -6.37 -10.62 20.27
N GLU A 202 -7.05 -10.93 19.19
CA GLU A 202 -7.27 -12.32 18.74
C GLU A 202 -6.34 -12.71 17.58
N GLY A 203 -6.11 -11.79 16.67
CA GLY A 203 -5.40 -11.99 15.39
C GLY A 203 -6.34 -12.01 14.18
N VAL A 204 -5.79 -11.67 13.03
CA VAL A 204 -6.54 -11.55 11.78
C VAL A 204 -6.74 -12.91 11.12
N PRO A 205 -7.96 -13.30 10.74
CA PRO A 205 -8.20 -14.54 10.00
C PRO A 205 -7.36 -14.65 8.73
N GLY A 206 -6.76 -15.82 8.52
CA GLY A 206 -5.87 -16.06 7.36
C GLY A 206 -4.41 -15.62 7.56
N THR A 207 -4.05 -15.21 8.77
CA THR A 207 -2.68 -14.98 9.24
C THR A 207 -2.29 -16.00 10.30
N LYS A 208 -1.00 -15.98 10.72
CA LYS A 208 -0.49 -16.72 11.88
C LYS A 208 -0.37 -15.81 13.12
N GLN A 209 -1.42 -15.03 13.37
CA GLN A 209 -1.54 -14.16 14.53
C GLN A 209 -2.44 -14.83 15.58
N SER A 210 -2.10 -14.70 16.84
CA SER A 210 -2.89 -15.20 17.97
C SER A 210 -2.45 -14.50 19.26
N PRO A 211 -3.22 -14.57 20.36
CA PRO A 211 -2.77 -14.07 21.66
C PRO A 211 -1.47 -14.71 22.13
N LEU A 212 -1.29 -16.01 21.84
CA LEU A 212 -0.09 -16.75 22.23
C LEU A 212 1.14 -16.35 21.39
N SER A 213 1.00 -16.20 20.07
CA SER A 213 2.09 -15.79 19.20
C SER A 213 2.50 -14.34 19.46
N LEU A 214 1.56 -13.47 19.81
CA LEU A 214 1.85 -12.08 20.17
C LEU A 214 2.82 -11.98 21.35
N LYS A 215 2.63 -12.79 22.40
CA LYS A 215 3.51 -12.77 23.59
C LYS A 215 4.98 -13.03 23.25
N LYS A 216 5.25 -13.77 22.17
CA LYS A 216 6.61 -14.17 21.74
C LYS A 216 7.13 -13.32 20.58
N ALA A 217 6.32 -12.43 20.02
CA ALA A 217 6.66 -11.67 18.83
C ALA A 217 7.71 -10.58 19.12
N ALA A 218 8.60 -10.33 18.17
CA ALA A 218 9.52 -9.20 18.20
C ALA A 218 8.82 -7.86 17.91
N ASN A 219 9.54 -6.75 18.10
CA ASN A 219 9.13 -5.37 17.79
C ASN A 219 7.94 -4.87 18.65
N GLN A 220 7.96 -5.20 19.96
CA GLN A 220 6.92 -4.83 20.93
C GLN A 220 7.30 -3.65 21.84
N GLU A 221 8.37 -2.94 21.54
CA GLU A 221 8.87 -1.84 22.35
C GLU A 221 7.84 -0.72 22.49
N LEU A 222 7.52 -0.37 23.73
CA LEU A 222 6.57 0.69 24.04
C LEU A 222 7.18 2.07 23.75
N THR A 223 6.33 3.01 23.35
CA THR A 223 6.70 4.42 23.23
C THR A 223 6.55 5.10 24.57
N LYS A 224 7.61 5.75 25.06
CA LYS A 224 7.52 6.64 26.22
C LYS A 224 6.81 7.94 25.81
N HIS A 225 5.86 8.36 26.60
CA HIS A 225 5.10 9.59 26.38
C HIS A 225 5.38 10.60 27.50
N SER A 226 5.35 11.89 27.16
CA SER A 226 5.39 12.97 28.17
C SER A 226 4.09 12.99 28.97
N LYS A 227 4.12 13.65 30.14
CA LYS A 227 2.94 13.83 30.98
C LYS A 227 1.78 14.48 30.22
N ASP A 228 2.06 15.49 29.39
CA ASP A 228 1.06 16.18 28.59
C ASP A 228 0.40 15.26 27.54
N VAL A 229 1.16 14.36 26.93
CA VAL A 229 0.61 13.37 26.00
C VAL A 229 -0.29 12.38 26.74
N LEU A 230 0.15 11.89 27.90
CA LEU A 230 -0.66 10.99 28.74
C LEU A 230 -1.97 11.66 29.16
N LEU A 231 -1.91 12.91 29.64
CA LEU A 231 -3.10 13.67 30.03
C LEU A 231 -4.09 13.83 28.87
N ARG A 232 -3.59 14.10 27.65
CA ARG A 232 -4.46 14.15 26.45
C ARG A 232 -5.11 12.81 26.18
N LEU A 233 -4.35 11.71 26.23
CA LEU A 233 -4.87 10.37 25.97
C LEU A 233 -5.87 9.90 27.04
N GLU A 234 -5.67 10.27 28.30
CA GLU A 234 -6.61 9.98 29.40
C GLU A 234 -7.97 10.61 29.16
N ASN A 235 -7.98 11.80 28.56
CA ASN A 235 -9.20 12.56 28.28
C ASN A 235 -9.75 12.33 26.86
N THR A 236 -9.05 11.59 25.99
CA THR A 236 -9.54 11.24 24.65
C THR A 236 -10.27 9.91 24.71
N LYS A 237 -11.53 9.89 24.30
CA LYS A 237 -12.33 8.67 24.21
C LYS A 237 -11.93 7.82 23.00
N GLU A 238 -12.33 6.57 23.02
CA GLU A 238 -12.19 5.66 21.90
C GLU A 238 -12.82 6.24 20.62
N GLY A 239 -12.10 6.13 19.49
CA GLY A 239 -12.53 6.69 18.20
C GLY A 239 -12.37 8.20 18.05
N GLN A 240 -12.17 8.93 19.13
CA GLN A 240 -12.05 10.39 19.14
C GLN A 240 -10.59 10.85 18.99
N ASN A 241 -10.42 12.13 18.67
CA ASN A 241 -9.15 12.85 18.68
C ASN A 241 -9.23 14.04 19.65
N VAL A 242 -8.13 14.79 19.78
CA VAL A 242 -8.09 15.95 20.68
C VAL A 242 -8.96 17.13 20.24
N TRP A 243 -9.48 17.14 19.02
CA TRP A 243 -10.43 18.18 18.59
C TRP A 243 -11.76 18.06 19.30
N ASP A 244 -12.14 16.84 19.67
CA ASP A 244 -13.38 16.57 20.42
C ASP A 244 -13.27 17.04 21.89
N LEU A 245 -12.07 17.41 22.34
CA LEU A 245 -11.80 17.82 23.72
C LEU A 245 -11.92 19.32 23.94
N GLU A 246 -12.22 20.14 22.92
CA GLU A 246 -12.32 21.59 22.97
C GLU A 246 -11.74 22.20 24.24
N ASP A 247 -10.83 23.11 24.21
CA ASP A 247 -10.21 23.96 25.25
C ASP A 247 -10.42 23.64 26.76
N LYS A 248 -11.09 22.50 27.08
CA LYS A 248 -11.48 22.14 28.46
C LYS A 248 -10.28 21.91 29.39
N PHE A 249 -9.10 21.71 28.86
CA PHE A 249 -7.95 21.31 29.67
C PHE A 249 -6.76 22.28 29.61
N GLY A 250 -6.89 23.44 28.94
CA GLY A 250 -5.83 24.44 28.90
C GLY A 250 -4.49 23.92 28.33
N LEU A 251 -4.51 22.85 27.51
CA LEU A 251 -3.31 22.23 26.99
C LEU A 251 -2.78 23.02 25.79
N PRO A 252 -1.58 23.62 25.87
CA PRO A 252 -1.05 24.45 24.81
C PRO A 252 -0.90 23.69 23.48
N GLY A 253 -1.28 24.33 22.37
CA GLY A 253 -0.91 23.92 21.02
C GLY A 253 -1.84 22.93 20.32
N VAL A 254 -2.94 22.49 20.91
CA VAL A 254 -3.86 21.50 20.29
C VAL A 254 -4.91 22.16 19.41
N THR A 255 -5.39 23.34 19.76
CA THR A 255 -6.47 24.10 19.10
C THR A 255 -6.20 24.49 17.64
N LYS A 256 -4.96 24.41 17.16
CA LYS A 256 -4.56 24.76 15.76
C LYS A 256 -4.10 23.55 14.94
N ALA A 257 -4.26 22.33 15.43
CA ALA A 257 -3.84 21.15 14.70
C ALA A 257 -4.74 20.93 13.48
N ARG A 258 -4.16 21.03 12.28
CA ARG A 258 -4.89 20.86 11.00
C ARG A 258 -5.18 19.39 10.64
N MET A 259 -4.63 18.43 11.40
CA MET A 259 -4.70 17.00 11.07
C MET A 259 -5.77 16.30 11.90
N SER A 260 -6.76 15.72 11.25
CA SER A 260 -7.89 15.01 11.87
C SER A 260 -7.49 13.80 12.73
N HIS A 261 -6.29 13.26 12.56
CA HIS A 261 -5.81 12.10 13.30
C HIS A 261 -4.83 12.45 14.46
N ILE A 262 -4.75 13.73 14.83
CA ILE A 262 -3.87 14.17 15.94
C ILE A 262 -4.37 13.59 17.27
N TYR A 263 -3.51 12.86 17.99
CA TYR A 263 -3.84 12.13 19.23
C TYR A 263 -5.11 11.25 19.13
N LYS A 264 -5.44 10.77 17.91
CA LYS A 264 -6.63 9.97 17.71
C LYS A 264 -6.45 8.55 18.24
N LYS A 265 -7.35 8.12 19.13
CA LYS A 265 -7.46 6.72 19.55
C LYS A 265 -8.17 5.90 18.48
N LEU A 266 -7.81 4.63 18.36
CA LEU A 266 -8.54 3.68 17.54
C LEU A 266 -9.98 3.50 18.08
N ASP A 267 -10.86 3.04 17.21
CA ASP A 267 -12.20 2.57 17.54
C ASP A 267 -12.21 1.05 17.47
N SER A 268 -12.44 0.36 18.60
CA SER A 268 -12.38 -1.10 18.69
C SER A 268 -13.38 -1.80 17.79
N THR A 269 -14.47 -1.13 17.42
CA THR A 269 -15.57 -1.68 16.62
C THR A 269 -15.35 -1.54 15.10
N ARG A 270 -14.25 -0.90 14.68
CA ARG A 270 -13.96 -0.60 13.27
C ARG A 270 -12.55 -1.05 12.86
N PRO A 271 -12.27 -1.16 11.56
CA PRO A 271 -10.89 -1.19 11.08
C PRO A 271 -10.12 0.05 11.56
N SER A 272 -8.82 -0.07 11.79
CA SER A 272 -7.99 1.10 12.08
C SER A 272 -7.98 2.08 10.91
N TYR A 273 -7.73 3.36 11.18
CA TYR A 273 -7.33 4.27 10.11
C TYR A 273 -5.93 3.87 9.57
N THR A 274 -5.53 4.48 8.45
CA THR A 274 -4.29 4.11 7.75
C THR A 274 -3.08 4.19 8.66
N VAL A 275 -2.37 3.08 8.84
CA VAL A 275 -1.06 3.01 9.50
C VAL A 275 -0.01 3.57 8.55
N THR A 276 0.58 4.70 8.93
CA THR A 276 1.61 5.38 8.13
C THR A 276 3.02 5.06 8.62
N GLY A 277 4.00 5.21 7.75
CA GLY A 277 5.42 5.08 8.09
C GLY A 277 5.98 6.29 8.82
N SER A 278 5.35 7.46 8.63
CA SER A 278 5.62 8.66 9.41
C SER A 278 4.88 8.60 10.75
N GLY A 279 5.29 9.41 11.66
CA GLY A 279 4.61 9.57 12.94
C GLY A 279 5.59 9.81 14.08
N GLY A 280 5.21 10.71 14.95
CA GLY A 280 5.90 11.11 16.17
C GLY A 280 4.98 12.06 16.90
N GLY A 281 5.12 12.19 18.23
CA GLY A 281 4.22 13.04 19.02
C GLY A 281 2.76 12.73 18.73
N GLY A 282 1.96 13.74 18.45
CA GLY A 282 0.52 13.60 18.26
C GLY A 282 0.04 12.77 17.06
N THR A 283 0.93 12.42 16.13
CA THR A 283 0.57 11.66 14.89
C THR A 283 0.76 10.16 15.01
N HIS A 284 1.03 9.63 16.19
CA HIS A 284 1.02 8.20 16.44
C HIS A 284 -0.40 7.62 16.26
N VAL A 285 -0.48 6.33 15.90
CA VAL A 285 -1.70 5.53 16.06
C VAL A 285 -1.79 5.13 17.53
N TYR A 286 -2.84 5.57 18.22
CA TYR A 286 -3.03 5.30 19.65
C TYR A 286 -4.01 4.16 19.88
N HIS A 287 -3.69 3.34 20.90
CA HIS A 287 -4.51 2.19 21.27
C HIS A 287 -5.90 2.65 21.75
N TYR A 288 -6.96 1.90 21.40
CA TYR A 288 -8.33 2.27 21.74
C TYR A 288 -8.59 2.28 23.25
N LYS A 289 -7.99 1.34 24.01
CA LYS A 289 -8.19 1.17 25.45
C LYS A 289 -7.06 1.76 26.29
N GLU A 290 -5.81 1.54 25.89
CA GLU A 290 -4.64 1.96 26.66
C GLU A 290 -4.15 3.35 26.24
N ASN A 291 -3.64 4.14 27.21
CA ASN A 291 -3.15 5.50 26.96
C ASN A 291 -1.73 5.48 26.40
N ARG A 292 -1.54 4.80 25.26
CA ARG A 292 -0.24 4.66 24.59
C ARG A 292 -0.37 4.56 23.08
N ALA A 293 0.71 4.85 22.37
CA ALA A 293 0.85 4.50 20.97
C ALA A 293 0.89 2.98 20.79
N LEU A 294 0.45 2.51 19.64
CA LEU A 294 0.65 1.11 19.24
C LEU A 294 2.14 0.78 19.17
N THR A 295 2.50 -0.44 19.57
CA THR A 295 3.81 -1.01 19.28
C THR A 295 3.97 -1.25 17.77
N ASN A 296 5.20 -1.48 17.31
CA ASN A 296 5.41 -1.83 15.91
C ASN A 296 4.79 -3.20 15.56
N ARG A 297 4.76 -4.13 16.51
CA ARG A 297 4.08 -5.43 16.33
C ARG A 297 2.58 -5.27 16.12
N GLU A 298 1.93 -4.45 16.92
CA GLU A 298 0.51 -4.15 16.77
C GLU A 298 0.22 -3.48 15.40
N ARG A 299 1.09 -2.55 14.97
CA ARG A 299 1.01 -1.95 13.63
C ARG A 299 1.19 -3.00 12.52
N ALA A 300 2.12 -3.95 12.69
CA ALA A 300 2.35 -5.04 11.75
C ALA A 300 1.14 -6.00 11.66
N ARG A 301 0.45 -6.25 12.79
CA ARG A 301 -0.82 -6.99 12.80
C ARG A 301 -1.89 -6.31 11.97
N LEU A 302 -2.04 -4.98 12.08
CA LEU A 302 -2.97 -4.21 11.26
C LEU A 302 -2.61 -4.23 9.76
N GLN A 303 -1.34 -4.46 9.42
CA GLN A 303 -0.85 -4.71 8.05
C GLN A 303 -0.88 -6.19 7.67
N THR A 304 -1.46 -7.03 8.52
CA THR A 304 -1.65 -8.48 8.31
C THR A 304 -0.36 -9.29 8.15
N PHE A 305 0.77 -8.81 8.69
CA PHE A 305 1.97 -9.64 8.86
C PHE A 305 1.77 -10.67 9.96
N ASP A 306 2.31 -11.86 9.76
CA ASP A 306 2.34 -12.90 10.81
C ASP A 306 3.18 -12.43 12.01
N ASP A 307 2.88 -12.90 13.23
CA ASP A 307 3.62 -12.49 14.43
C ASP A 307 5.09 -12.93 14.42
N SER A 308 5.41 -13.97 13.67
CA SER A 308 6.78 -14.43 13.44
C SER A 308 7.58 -13.57 12.47
N TYR A 309 6.94 -12.61 11.78
CA TYR A 309 7.63 -11.74 10.84
C TYR A 309 8.39 -10.63 11.58
N GLU A 310 9.67 -10.83 11.80
CA GLU A 310 10.55 -9.89 12.48
C GLU A 310 11.02 -8.78 11.55
N PHE A 311 11.02 -7.53 12.02
CA PHE A 311 11.55 -6.38 11.30
C PHE A 311 12.90 -5.97 11.90
N LYS A 312 13.87 -5.66 11.06
CA LYS A 312 15.21 -5.19 11.45
C LYS A 312 15.29 -3.68 11.42
N GLY A 313 16.09 -3.12 12.35
CA GLY A 313 16.34 -1.70 12.47
C GLY A 313 15.84 -1.11 13.80
N SER A 314 16.04 0.18 13.93
CA SER A 314 15.52 0.98 15.05
C SER A 314 13.98 1.01 15.03
N LYS A 315 13.40 1.43 16.13
CA LYS A 315 11.94 1.53 16.28
C LYS A 315 11.30 2.42 15.20
N GLU A 316 11.97 3.51 14.83
CA GLU A 316 11.54 4.43 13.78
C GLU A 316 11.63 3.81 12.39
N GLU A 317 12.73 3.12 12.09
CA GLU A 317 12.93 2.42 10.82
C GLU A 317 11.91 1.29 10.65
N VAL A 318 11.66 0.51 11.69
CA VAL A 318 10.63 -0.55 11.70
C VAL A 318 9.23 0.04 11.48
N ARG A 319 8.91 1.15 12.15
CA ARG A 319 7.63 1.85 11.95
C ARG A 319 7.46 2.30 10.49
N LYS A 320 8.52 2.89 9.91
CA LYS A 320 8.55 3.31 8.50
C LYS A 320 8.31 2.12 7.56
N GLN A 321 9.03 1.02 7.75
CA GLN A 321 8.89 -0.20 6.96
C GLN A 321 7.45 -0.71 6.98
N ILE A 322 6.83 -0.82 8.17
CA ILE A 322 5.47 -1.33 8.33
C ILE A 322 4.46 -0.40 7.63
N GLY A 323 4.57 0.91 7.83
CA GLY A 323 3.62 1.87 7.24
C GLY A 323 3.74 1.98 5.72
N MET A 324 4.93 1.76 5.16
CA MET A 324 5.18 1.75 3.71
C MET A 324 4.75 0.43 3.04
N ALA A 325 4.53 -0.63 3.80
CA ALA A 325 4.18 -1.94 3.24
C ALA A 325 2.77 -1.96 2.64
N VAL A 326 2.60 -2.77 1.61
CA VAL A 326 1.27 -3.24 1.17
C VAL A 326 0.82 -4.33 2.16
N PRO A 327 -0.41 -4.29 2.69
CA PRO A 327 -0.90 -5.33 3.59
C PRO A 327 -0.84 -6.73 2.95
N VAL A 328 -0.36 -7.69 3.72
CA VAL A 328 -0.05 -9.05 3.21
C VAL A 328 -1.28 -9.74 2.63
N LEU A 329 -2.45 -9.65 3.29
CA LEU A 329 -3.68 -10.27 2.78
C LEU A 329 -4.19 -9.60 1.50
N ALA A 330 -4.13 -8.26 1.41
CA ALA A 330 -4.48 -7.55 0.18
C ALA A 330 -3.58 -8.00 -0.98
N ALA A 331 -2.26 -8.05 -0.78
CA ALA A 331 -1.30 -8.55 -1.76
C ALA A 331 -1.61 -9.99 -2.19
N LYS A 332 -1.94 -10.87 -1.25
CA LYS A 332 -2.35 -12.27 -1.54
C LYS A 332 -3.56 -12.34 -2.47
N HIS A 333 -4.60 -11.52 -2.22
CA HIS A 333 -5.81 -11.53 -3.06
C HIS A 333 -5.54 -10.98 -4.45
N ILE A 334 -4.78 -9.89 -4.56
CA ILE A 334 -4.38 -9.29 -5.84
C ILE A 334 -3.57 -10.29 -6.66
N LEU A 335 -2.54 -10.89 -6.07
CA LEU A 335 -1.65 -11.85 -6.75
C LEU A 335 -2.40 -13.12 -7.19
N LYS A 336 -3.32 -13.64 -6.38
CA LYS A 336 -4.18 -14.77 -6.80
C LYS A 336 -5.03 -14.42 -8.02
N ALA A 337 -5.58 -13.22 -8.09
CA ALA A 337 -6.37 -12.75 -9.22
C ALA A 337 -5.50 -12.58 -10.46
N VAL A 338 -4.31 -11.97 -10.34
CA VAL A 338 -3.35 -11.85 -11.44
C VAL A 338 -2.93 -13.23 -11.94
N TYR A 339 -2.62 -14.18 -11.07
CA TYR A 339 -2.30 -15.55 -11.49
C TYR A 339 -3.44 -16.22 -12.25
N LYS A 340 -4.69 -16.04 -11.80
CA LYS A 340 -5.87 -16.53 -12.55
C LYS A 340 -5.99 -15.88 -13.92
N SER A 341 -5.71 -14.58 -14.03
CA SER A 341 -5.70 -13.85 -15.31
C SER A 341 -4.66 -14.42 -16.30
N LEU A 342 -3.49 -14.84 -15.80
CA LEU A 342 -2.41 -15.38 -16.63
C LEU A 342 -2.69 -16.80 -17.18
N LYS A 343 -3.58 -17.56 -16.54
CA LYS A 343 -4.02 -18.86 -17.05
C LYS A 343 -5.07 -18.67 -18.15
N LYS A 344 -4.97 -19.47 -19.23
CA LYS A 344 -6.00 -19.51 -20.26
C LYS A 344 -7.36 -19.79 -19.62
N ASN A 345 -8.19 -18.78 -19.50
CA ASN A 345 -9.55 -18.94 -19.03
C ASN A 345 -10.50 -19.05 -20.23
N LYS A 346 -11.21 -20.17 -20.32
CA LYS A 346 -12.30 -20.36 -21.31
C LYS A 346 -13.54 -19.52 -20.96
N GLU A 347 -13.65 -19.04 -19.72
CA GLU A 347 -14.76 -18.22 -19.25
C GLU A 347 -14.40 -16.74 -19.35
N SER A 348 -15.18 -15.99 -20.09
CA SER A 348 -15.09 -14.54 -20.17
C SER A 348 -15.66 -13.91 -18.90
N VAL A 349 -14.89 -13.91 -17.82
CA VAL A 349 -15.25 -13.13 -16.62
C VAL A 349 -15.03 -11.66 -16.97
N LYS A 350 -16.11 -10.93 -17.22
CA LYS A 350 -16.06 -9.46 -17.33
C LYS A 350 -15.76 -8.89 -15.95
N SER A 351 -14.51 -8.57 -15.67
CA SER A 351 -14.14 -7.82 -14.46
C SER A 351 -14.29 -6.33 -14.74
N HIS A 352 -14.96 -5.63 -13.83
CA HIS A 352 -14.99 -4.19 -13.85
C HIS A 352 -13.62 -3.64 -13.42
N HIS A 353 -13.16 -2.61 -14.11
CA HIS A 353 -11.95 -1.83 -13.75
C HIS A 353 -12.30 -0.35 -13.80
N ASP A 354 -11.57 0.48 -13.03
CA ASP A 354 -11.85 1.93 -13.03
C ASP A 354 -11.24 2.59 -14.27
N TRP A 355 -9.98 2.26 -14.59
CA TRP A 355 -9.24 2.83 -15.72
C TRP A 355 -8.53 1.76 -16.52
N MET A 356 -8.38 1.97 -17.82
CA MET A 356 -7.63 1.10 -18.72
C MET A 356 -6.93 1.92 -19.82
N ILE A 357 -5.75 1.48 -20.22
CA ILE A 357 -5.05 1.95 -21.40
C ILE A 357 -4.51 0.74 -22.18
N ASP A 358 -4.68 0.77 -23.50
CA ASP A 358 -4.17 -0.24 -24.40
C ASP A 358 -2.65 -0.10 -24.62
N PRO A 359 -1.94 -1.13 -25.10
CA PRO A 359 -0.54 -1.04 -25.47
C PRO A 359 -0.30 0.17 -26.40
N PHE A 360 0.71 0.99 -26.08
CA PHE A 360 1.01 2.25 -26.78
C PHE A 360 -0.13 3.26 -26.81
N GLY A 361 -1.20 3.05 -26.05
CA GLY A 361 -2.37 3.92 -26.00
C GLY A 361 -2.06 5.29 -25.44
N LYS A 362 -2.73 6.32 -25.97
CA LYS A 362 -2.62 7.71 -25.52
C LYS A 362 -3.86 8.19 -24.78
N THR A 363 -4.90 7.37 -24.71
CA THR A 363 -6.18 7.73 -24.13
C THR A 363 -6.50 6.80 -22.98
N LEU A 364 -6.82 7.37 -21.81
CA LEU A 364 -7.35 6.63 -20.67
C LEU A 364 -8.84 6.36 -20.89
N ASN A 365 -9.21 5.10 -20.79
CA ASN A 365 -10.60 4.67 -20.82
C ASN A 365 -11.09 4.49 -19.38
N PHE A 366 -12.10 5.29 -18.99
CA PHE A 366 -12.76 5.16 -17.70
C PHE A 366 -14.01 4.30 -17.86
N THR A 367 -14.06 3.20 -17.15
CA THR A 367 -15.19 2.26 -17.19
C THR A 367 -15.87 2.13 -15.83
N GLY A 368 -15.26 2.66 -14.78
CA GLY A 368 -15.78 2.63 -13.42
C GLY A 368 -17.02 3.51 -13.28
N GLN A 369 -18.09 2.94 -12.75
CA GLN A 369 -19.16 3.74 -12.17
C GLN A 369 -18.66 4.25 -10.81
N ALA A 370 -17.98 5.37 -10.79
CA ALA A 370 -17.80 6.13 -9.58
C ALA A 370 -19.17 6.67 -9.16
N LYS A 371 -19.99 5.89 -8.50
CA LYS A 371 -21.01 6.42 -7.62
C LYS A 371 -20.23 7.18 -6.54
N LEU A 372 -20.13 8.47 -6.72
CA LEU A 372 -19.85 9.41 -5.65
C LEU A 372 -21.01 9.23 -4.65
N ASN A 373 -20.84 8.37 -3.68
CA ASN A 373 -21.58 8.54 -2.44
C ASN A 373 -21.03 9.83 -1.84
N ASN A 374 -21.82 10.87 -1.81
CA ASN A 374 -21.50 12.19 -1.21
C ASN A 374 -21.10 12.10 0.27
N GLU A 375 -21.22 10.93 0.87
CA GLU A 375 -20.83 10.64 2.26
C GLU A 375 -19.31 10.44 2.46
N ASN A 376 -18.52 10.31 1.41
CA ASN A 376 -17.06 10.11 1.51
C ASN A 376 -16.23 11.38 1.22
N GLN A 377 -16.84 12.54 1.13
CA GLN A 377 -16.11 13.79 0.97
C GLN A 377 -15.40 14.26 2.27
N MET A 378 -15.71 13.65 3.42
CA MET A 378 -15.08 14.02 4.70
C MET A 378 -13.79 13.27 5.04
N ASP A 379 -13.42 12.21 4.32
CA ASP A 379 -12.22 11.42 4.65
C ASP A 379 -10.93 11.91 3.99
N PHE A 380 -10.93 13.05 3.32
CA PHE A 380 -9.74 13.64 2.68
C PHE A 380 -9.09 14.77 3.47
N ASN A 381 -9.33 14.86 4.77
CA ASN A 381 -8.53 15.71 5.63
C ASN A 381 -7.32 14.91 6.13
N PHE A 382 -6.21 15.00 5.38
CA PHE A 382 -4.89 14.57 5.80
C PHE A 382 -4.32 15.53 6.84
#